data_2e762ea68b314c07ec5e9f73d4e85de8
#
_entry.id   2e762ea68b314c07ec5e9f73d4e85de8
#
_cell.length_a   1.000
_cell.length_b   1.000
_cell.length_c   1.000
_cell.angle_alpha   90.00
_cell.angle_beta   90.00
_cell.angle_gamma   90.00
#
_symmetry.space_group_name_H-M   'P 1'
#
loop_
_entity.id
_entity.type
_entity.pdbx_description
1 polymer ?
#
loop_
_entity_poly.entity_id
_entity_poly.type
_entity_poly.pdbx_seq_one_letter_code
_entity_poly.pdbx_strand_id
1 'polypeptide(L)'
;MFFIYGILTNILFLLSPIIFVFRILKKKEDINRFQEKYCFYSRKNFQKTIWFHAVSVGELMSIVPIVNKLEKNKKIKKIIITSSTISSSKIFKKQKFKKTIHKFFPLDTNFLTKKFINFWKPEVAIFVDSEIWPNMIKNLEKHQIPIILLNARFTRSSFKKWLIVKSFAKEIFGKITIALPQNKETKKYLKILGIKKIIPAGNIKYYGEKFLLGKKNIELFRKLKKFKILCAGSTHNTEEILISKLHIELKKYLPNLLTVIIPRHINRSENIINDLDKFKLNVVKHSTKQKISKKTDIYLVDTFGETKNFYNLSNIAFLGGSIVNHGGQNPLEAARLGNYIINGPNIGNFTEIYDYLKINKISYTTSKILKMRDIVLSKINKKLPFNKRKKIFDNGNKILDKNVNIIEKYIQ
;
A
#
# COMPACT_ATOMS: atom_id res chain seq x y z
N MET A 1 31.68 12.22 0.45
CA MET A 1 30.21 12.26 0.67
C MET A 1 29.76 11.52 1.94
N PHE A 2 30.22 10.27 2.22
CA PHE A 2 29.89 9.60 3.50
C PHE A 2 30.28 10.40 4.75
N PHE A 3 31.43 11.10 4.70
CA PHE A 3 31.86 11.96 5.79
C PHE A 3 30.85 13.08 6.06
N ILE A 4 30.44 13.81 5.00
CA ILE A 4 29.44 14.87 5.09
C ILE A 4 28.10 14.32 5.60
N TYR A 5 27.64 13.19 5.05
CA TYR A 5 26.42 12.54 5.49
C TYR A 5 26.51 12.14 6.99
N GLY A 6 27.67 11.65 7.43
CA GLY A 6 27.93 11.32 8.83
C GLY A 6 27.83 12.55 9.76
N ILE A 7 28.39 13.67 9.34
CA ILE A 7 28.28 14.93 10.11
C ILE A 7 26.81 15.34 10.21
N LEU A 8 26.09 15.37 9.09
CA LEU A 8 24.66 15.77 9.09
C LEU A 8 23.81 14.87 9.97
N THR A 9 24.03 13.56 9.92
CA THR A 9 23.26 12.62 10.76
C THR A 9 23.63 12.72 12.23
N ASN A 10 24.87 13.07 12.58
CA ASN A 10 25.27 13.33 13.97
C ASN A 10 24.65 14.65 14.50
N ILE A 11 24.58 15.70 13.69
CA ILE A 11 23.88 16.95 14.05
C ILE A 11 22.40 16.65 14.30
N LEU A 12 21.74 15.91 13.39
CA LEU A 12 20.35 15.48 13.57
C LEU A 12 20.17 14.63 14.83
N PHE A 13 21.13 13.80 15.17
CA PHE A 13 21.12 13.01 16.41
C PHE A 13 21.16 13.93 17.65
N LEU A 14 22.03 14.92 17.67
CA LEU A 14 22.10 15.89 18.77
C LEU A 14 20.79 16.69 18.93
N LEU A 15 20.16 17.05 17.82
CA LEU A 15 18.88 17.77 17.82
C LEU A 15 17.66 16.86 18.07
N SER A 16 17.84 15.54 17.96
CA SER A 16 16.73 14.58 17.99
C SER A 16 15.91 14.60 19.29
N PRO A 17 16.44 14.85 20.49
CA PRO A 17 15.64 14.96 21.70
C PRO A 17 14.58 16.06 21.60
N ILE A 18 14.97 17.22 21.09
CA ILE A 18 14.07 18.38 20.90
C ILE A 18 13.02 18.02 19.85
N ILE A 19 13.44 17.43 18.73
CA ILE A 19 12.53 17.00 17.67
C ILE A 19 11.51 15.99 18.21
N PHE A 20 11.93 15.02 19.03
CA PHE A 20 11.02 14.03 19.60
C PHE A 20 10.04 14.62 20.61
N VAL A 21 10.44 15.59 21.43
CA VAL A 21 9.51 16.30 22.30
C VAL A 21 8.38 16.95 21.49
N PHE A 22 8.73 17.71 20.44
CA PHE A 22 7.72 18.30 19.54
C PHE A 22 6.84 17.26 18.85
N ARG A 23 7.40 16.12 18.44
CA ARG A 23 6.64 15.05 17.80
C ARG A 23 5.71 14.33 18.77
N ILE A 24 6.10 14.17 20.03
CA ILE A 24 5.28 13.61 21.11
C ILE A 24 4.10 14.55 21.40
N LEU A 25 4.36 15.85 21.58
CA LEU A 25 3.32 16.86 21.79
C LEU A 25 2.29 16.87 20.64
N LYS A 26 2.74 16.71 19.41
CA LYS A 26 1.87 16.60 18.23
C LYS A 26 1.26 15.20 18.02
N LYS A 27 1.37 14.26 18.98
CA LYS A 27 0.90 12.87 18.90
C LYS A 27 1.41 12.11 17.65
N LYS A 28 2.59 12.50 17.15
CA LYS A 28 3.27 11.87 16.00
C LYS A 28 4.38 10.90 16.38
N GLU A 29 4.60 10.70 17.69
CA GLU A 29 5.59 9.77 18.25
C GLU A 29 5.00 8.99 19.42
N ASP A 30 5.50 7.75 19.62
CA ASP A 30 5.07 6.88 20.72
C ASP A 30 5.96 7.14 21.94
N ILE A 31 5.40 7.75 22.99
CA ILE A 31 6.11 8.14 24.20
C ILE A 31 6.74 6.94 24.93
N ASN A 32 6.14 5.76 24.84
CA ASN A 32 6.63 4.56 25.51
C ASN A 32 7.72 3.82 24.71
N ARG A 33 7.85 4.13 23.40
CA ARG A 33 8.68 3.36 22.48
C ARG A 33 9.67 4.19 21.66
N PHE A 34 9.70 5.52 21.79
CA PHE A 34 10.63 6.37 21.04
C PHE A 34 12.11 6.01 21.34
N GLN A 35 12.39 5.50 22.54
CA GLN A 35 13.72 5.04 22.95
C GLN A 35 14.28 3.92 22.04
N GLU A 36 13.41 3.15 21.37
CA GLU A 36 13.84 2.14 20.40
C GLU A 36 14.65 2.76 19.25
N LYS A 37 14.41 4.03 18.90
CA LYS A 37 15.16 4.77 17.88
C LYS A 37 16.59 5.10 18.28
N TYR A 38 16.88 5.04 19.57
CA TYR A 38 18.22 5.15 20.16
C TYR A 38 18.82 3.78 20.50
N CYS A 39 18.19 2.69 20.00
CA CYS A 39 18.62 1.32 20.27
C CYS A 39 18.65 0.97 21.77
N PHE A 40 17.72 1.50 22.56
CA PHE A 40 17.48 1.03 23.91
C PHE A 40 16.52 -0.16 23.84
N TYR A 41 17.06 -1.36 24.00
CA TYR A 41 16.32 -2.61 23.99
C TYR A 41 16.59 -3.41 25.25
N SER A 42 15.56 -4.09 25.78
CA SER A 42 15.75 -5.06 26.87
C SER A 42 16.55 -6.26 26.36
N ARG A 43 17.46 -6.76 27.19
CA ARG A 43 18.33 -7.90 26.83
C ARG A 43 17.50 -9.14 26.47
N LYS A 44 17.58 -9.56 25.21
CA LYS A 44 17.23 -10.92 24.76
C LYS A 44 18.30 -11.31 23.75
N ASN A 45 19.00 -12.42 23.99
CA ASN A 45 19.94 -12.98 23.01
C ASN A 45 19.15 -13.52 21.82
N PHE A 46 19.05 -12.73 20.77
CA PHE A 46 18.56 -13.19 19.49
C PHE A 46 19.75 -13.64 18.65
N GLN A 47 19.75 -14.91 18.25
CA GLN A 47 20.65 -15.43 17.23
C GLN A 47 19.85 -15.57 15.95
N LYS A 48 20.46 -15.20 14.80
CA LYS A 48 19.93 -15.44 13.46
C LYS A 48 18.51 -14.86 13.27
N THR A 49 18.42 -13.57 13.00
CA THR A 49 17.14 -12.92 12.72
C THR A 49 17.01 -12.54 11.25
N ILE A 50 15.80 -12.54 10.72
CA ILE A 50 15.48 -11.93 9.41
C ILE A 50 14.94 -10.54 9.70
N TRP A 51 15.51 -9.53 9.06
CA TRP A 51 15.10 -8.17 9.30
C TRP A 51 14.45 -7.52 8.07
N PHE A 52 13.22 -7.03 8.25
CA PHE A 52 12.52 -6.19 7.29
C PHE A 52 12.44 -4.75 7.77
N HIS A 53 12.67 -3.81 6.87
CA HIS A 53 12.39 -2.39 7.10
C HIS A 53 11.32 -1.90 6.14
N ALA A 54 10.18 -1.47 6.70
CA ALA A 54 9.01 -0.96 5.98
C ALA A 54 8.48 0.29 6.68
N VAL A 55 8.69 1.48 6.11
CA VAL A 55 8.42 2.77 6.77
C VAL A 55 6.94 3.03 6.94
N SER A 56 6.16 2.83 5.89
CA SER A 56 4.74 3.19 5.83
C SER A 56 3.81 2.00 6.07
N VAL A 57 2.54 2.31 6.36
CA VAL A 57 1.47 1.31 6.45
C VAL A 57 1.35 0.51 5.15
N GLY A 58 1.47 1.18 3.99
CA GLY A 58 1.36 0.52 2.68
C GLY A 58 2.48 -0.48 2.42
N GLU A 59 3.71 -0.13 2.78
CA GLU A 59 4.88 -1.03 2.69
C GLU A 59 4.75 -2.20 3.66
N LEU A 60 4.39 -1.93 4.93
CA LEU A 60 4.16 -2.98 5.92
C LEU A 60 3.11 -3.99 5.43
N MET A 61 1.96 -3.51 4.98
CA MET A 61 0.89 -4.40 4.48
C MET A 61 1.33 -5.20 3.24
N SER A 62 2.19 -4.64 2.42
CA SER A 62 2.69 -5.34 1.23
C SER A 62 3.57 -6.55 1.56
N ILE A 63 4.30 -6.53 2.68
CA ILE A 63 5.18 -7.63 3.11
C ILE A 63 4.50 -8.65 4.01
N VAL A 64 3.33 -8.35 4.60
CA VAL A 64 2.60 -9.30 5.48
C VAL A 64 2.48 -10.70 4.86
N PRO A 65 2.12 -10.88 3.58
CA PRO A 65 2.03 -12.20 2.97
C PRO A 65 3.38 -12.93 2.88
N ILE A 66 4.46 -12.20 2.63
CA ILE A 66 5.83 -12.75 2.60
C ILE A 66 6.21 -13.22 4.00
N VAL A 67 6.02 -12.37 5.01
CA VAL A 67 6.31 -12.70 6.41
C VAL A 67 5.50 -13.91 6.88
N ASN A 68 4.20 -13.97 6.56
CA ASN A 68 3.35 -15.12 6.89
C ASN A 68 3.84 -16.44 6.25
N LYS A 69 4.44 -16.39 5.05
CA LYS A 69 5.06 -17.57 4.45
C LYS A 69 6.37 -17.93 5.13
N LEU A 70 7.21 -16.96 5.39
CA LEU A 70 8.50 -17.17 6.07
C LEU A 70 8.31 -17.71 7.50
N GLU A 71 7.29 -17.27 8.24
CA GLU A 71 6.99 -17.81 9.58
C GLU A 71 6.69 -19.31 9.58
N LYS A 72 6.20 -19.87 8.46
CA LYS A 72 5.95 -21.32 8.31
C LYS A 72 7.24 -22.12 8.15
N ASN A 73 8.32 -21.49 7.73
CA ASN A 73 9.61 -22.15 7.62
C ASN A 73 10.19 -22.45 9.02
N LYS A 74 10.49 -23.72 9.29
CA LYS A 74 10.97 -24.19 10.60
C LYS A 74 12.38 -23.65 10.92
N LYS A 75 13.22 -23.40 9.92
CA LYS A 75 14.55 -22.82 10.09
C LYS A 75 14.52 -21.40 10.64
N ILE A 76 13.47 -20.64 10.34
CA ILE A 76 13.32 -19.24 10.77
C ILE A 76 12.81 -19.20 12.20
N LYS A 77 13.66 -18.72 13.11
CA LYS A 77 13.33 -18.59 14.53
C LYS A 77 12.70 -17.26 14.87
N LYS A 78 13.18 -16.17 14.25
CA LYS A 78 12.74 -14.81 14.56
C LYS A 78 12.78 -13.89 13.34
N ILE A 79 11.72 -13.09 13.19
CA ILE A 79 11.64 -12.04 12.17
C ILE A 79 11.48 -10.70 12.90
N ILE A 80 12.19 -9.67 12.45
CA ILE A 80 12.07 -8.31 12.94
C ILE A 80 11.52 -7.45 11.83
N ILE A 81 10.47 -6.70 12.12
CA ILE A 81 9.99 -5.64 11.23
C ILE A 81 10.25 -4.31 11.91
N THR A 82 10.96 -3.42 11.24
CA THR A 82 11.10 -2.04 11.69
C THR A 82 10.26 -1.11 10.84
N SER A 83 9.67 -0.09 11.49
CA SER A 83 8.98 1.00 10.80
C SER A 83 9.27 2.34 11.45
N SER A 84 8.85 3.44 10.79
CA SER A 84 9.10 4.80 11.30
C SER A 84 7.85 5.50 11.85
N THR A 85 6.63 4.93 11.64
CA THR A 85 5.38 5.59 11.98
C THR A 85 4.56 4.84 13.04
N ILE A 86 3.84 5.60 13.88
CA ILE A 86 2.88 5.03 14.86
C ILE A 86 1.78 4.23 14.14
N SER A 87 1.31 4.70 12.99
CA SER A 87 0.26 4.02 12.22
C SER A 87 0.70 2.62 11.79
N SER A 88 1.96 2.47 11.33
CA SER A 88 2.52 1.16 10.98
C SER A 88 2.60 0.24 12.21
N SER A 89 3.03 0.75 13.36
CA SER A 89 3.05 0.00 14.62
C SER A 89 1.65 -0.48 15.04
N LYS A 90 0.63 0.40 14.94
CA LYS A 90 -0.77 0.04 15.23
C LYS A 90 -1.30 -1.04 14.29
N ILE A 91 -0.97 -0.97 13.00
CA ILE A 91 -1.36 -1.99 12.01
C ILE A 91 -0.62 -3.30 12.26
N PHE A 92 0.67 -3.26 12.61
CA PHE A 92 1.43 -4.45 12.99
C PHE A 92 0.76 -5.20 14.15
N LYS A 93 0.32 -4.51 15.20
CA LYS A 93 -0.37 -5.11 16.35
C LYS A 93 -1.65 -5.89 15.97
N LYS A 94 -2.28 -5.53 14.84
CA LYS A 94 -3.47 -6.24 14.32
C LYS A 94 -3.12 -7.52 13.57
N GLN A 95 -1.84 -7.74 13.23
CA GLN A 95 -1.40 -8.96 12.57
C GLN A 95 -1.20 -10.10 13.61
N LYS A 96 -1.56 -11.31 13.22
CA LYS A 96 -1.43 -12.49 14.08
C LYS A 96 -0.10 -13.22 13.87
N PHE A 97 1.01 -12.48 13.93
CA PHE A 97 2.35 -13.04 13.80
C PHE A 97 2.74 -13.86 15.06
N LYS A 98 3.45 -14.97 14.84
CA LYS A 98 3.94 -15.85 15.91
C LYS A 98 5.43 -15.66 16.19
N LYS A 99 6.24 -15.50 15.15
CA LYS A 99 7.70 -15.38 15.24
C LYS A 99 8.19 -13.96 14.98
N THR A 100 7.31 -13.03 14.62
CA THR A 100 7.65 -11.68 14.17
C THR A 100 7.41 -10.66 15.28
N ILE A 101 8.37 -9.75 15.45
CA ILE A 101 8.25 -8.61 16.36
C ILE A 101 8.41 -7.30 15.61
N HIS A 102 7.84 -6.24 16.16
CA HIS A 102 7.97 -4.89 15.63
C HIS A 102 8.86 -4.02 16.51
N LYS A 103 9.75 -3.27 15.85
CA LYS A 103 10.56 -2.21 16.46
C LYS A 103 10.51 -0.94 15.63
N PHE A 104 10.81 0.21 16.25
CA PHE A 104 11.05 1.41 15.47
C PHE A 104 12.47 1.40 14.91
N PHE A 105 12.61 1.90 13.66
CA PHE A 105 13.89 2.00 12.98
C PHE A 105 14.82 2.97 13.74
N PRO A 106 16.10 2.65 13.96
CA PRO A 106 17.04 3.53 14.62
C PRO A 106 17.32 4.78 13.78
N LEU A 107 17.76 5.85 14.42
CA LEU A 107 18.33 6.99 13.71
C LEU A 107 19.57 6.54 12.92
N ASP A 108 19.67 6.96 11.66
CA ASP A 108 20.71 6.48 10.73
C ASP A 108 22.09 7.13 11.01
N THR A 109 22.55 7.05 12.27
CA THR A 109 23.93 7.40 12.63
C THR A 109 24.81 6.17 12.60
N ASN A 110 26.11 6.35 12.35
CA ASN A 110 27.05 5.24 12.31
C ASN A 110 27.07 4.41 13.61
N PHE A 111 26.96 5.09 14.76
CA PHE A 111 26.96 4.44 16.08
C PHE A 111 25.68 3.62 16.32
N LEU A 112 24.51 4.21 16.11
CA LEU A 112 23.22 3.54 16.38
C LEU A 112 22.97 2.38 15.43
N THR A 113 23.35 2.53 14.16
CA THR A 113 23.20 1.44 13.18
C THR A 113 24.08 0.24 13.52
N LYS A 114 25.32 0.46 13.99
CA LYS A 114 26.18 -0.62 14.52
C LYS A 114 25.55 -1.27 15.76
N LYS A 115 25.08 -0.46 16.71
CA LYS A 115 24.41 -0.95 17.93
C LYS A 115 23.20 -1.81 17.59
N PHE A 116 22.40 -1.40 16.61
CA PHE A 116 21.26 -2.15 16.11
C PHE A 116 21.67 -3.51 15.53
N ILE A 117 22.64 -3.51 14.62
CA ILE A 117 23.14 -4.74 13.95
C ILE A 117 23.71 -5.71 14.98
N ASN A 118 24.55 -5.24 15.90
CA ASN A 118 25.16 -6.08 16.93
C ASN A 118 24.13 -6.68 17.90
N PHE A 119 23.05 -5.96 18.18
CA PHE A 119 21.99 -6.44 19.07
C PHE A 119 21.12 -7.49 18.40
N TRP A 120 20.67 -7.23 17.15
CA TRP A 120 19.70 -8.08 16.47
C TRP A 120 20.33 -9.19 15.63
N LYS A 121 21.59 -9.08 15.25
CA LYS A 121 22.39 -10.02 14.46
C LYS A 121 21.60 -10.56 13.26
N PRO A 122 21.13 -9.70 12.33
CA PRO A 122 20.35 -10.16 11.19
C PRO A 122 21.22 -10.98 10.23
N GLU A 123 20.69 -12.13 9.75
CA GLU A 123 21.29 -12.92 8.68
C GLU A 123 21.09 -12.26 7.32
N VAL A 124 19.99 -11.53 7.16
CA VAL A 124 19.64 -10.79 5.97
C VAL A 124 18.83 -9.55 6.35
N ALA A 125 19.12 -8.43 5.69
CA ALA A 125 18.40 -7.18 5.82
C ALA A 125 17.58 -6.90 4.55
N ILE A 126 16.28 -6.66 4.70
CA ILE A 126 15.34 -6.50 3.59
C ILE A 126 14.69 -5.12 3.71
N PHE A 127 15.05 -4.21 2.81
CA PHE A 127 14.49 -2.87 2.70
C PHE A 127 13.37 -2.87 1.66
N VAL A 128 12.24 -2.25 2.00
CA VAL A 128 11.04 -2.27 1.15
C VAL A 128 10.91 -0.96 0.38
N ASP A 129 10.50 -1.03 -0.87
CA ASP A 129 10.22 0.09 -1.77
C ASP A 129 11.48 0.93 -2.10
N SER A 130 11.63 2.14 -1.59
CA SER A 130 12.74 3.06 -1.89
C SER A 130 13.56 3.45 -0.66
N GLU A 131 13.59 2.60 0.33
CA GLU A 131 14.26 2.86 1.61
C GLU A 131 15.77 2.66 1.52
N ILE A 132 16.49 3.77 1.39
CA ILE A 132 17.95 3.82 1.28
C ILE A 132 18.52 4.62 2.45
N TRP A 133 19.20 3.93 3.36
CA TRP A 133 19.77 4.47 4.59
C TRP A 133 21.29 4.30 4.58
N PRO A 134 22.06 5.32 4.20
CA PRO A 134 23.48 5.19 3.87
C PRO A 134 24.35 4.62 4.98
N ASN A 135 24.21 5.07 6.25
CA ASN A 135 25.02 4.53 7.35
C ASN A 135 24.64 3.07 7.67
N MET A 136 23.33 2.76 7.64
CA MET A 136 22.87 1.39 7.85
C MET A 136 23.39 0.46 6.77
N ILE A 137 23.26 0.84 5.49
CA ILE A 137 23.76 0.03 4.35
C ILE A 137 25.26 -0.17 4.45
N LYS A 138 26.02 0.87 4.79
CA LYS A 138 27.48 0.79 4.99
C LYS A 138 27.85 -0.19 6.11
N ASN A 139 27.13 -0.14 7.23
CA ASN A 139 27.41 -1.02 8.36
C ASN A 139 26.97 -2.46 8.12
N LEU A 140 25.87 -2.69 7.42
CA LEU A 140 25.44 -4.03 6.99
C LEU A 140 26.51 -4.69 6.08
N GLU A 141 26.99 -3.94 5.11
CA GLU A 141 28.04 -4.43 4.20
C GLU A 141 29.34 -4.76 4.95
N LYS A 142 29.75 -3.90 5.90
CA LYS A 142 30.92 -4.17 6.77
C LYS A 142 30.78 -5.45 7.61
N HIS A 143 29.55 -5.79 8.02
CA HIS A 143 29.25 -7.02 8.75
C HIS A 143 28.93 -8.19 7.81
N GLN A 144 29.13 -8.03 6.49
CA GLN A 144 28.87 -9.05 5.46
C GLN A 144 27.42 -9.57 5.47
N ILE A 145 26.46 -8.73 5.92
CA ILE A 145 25.05 -9.07 5.96
C ILE A 145 24.42 -8.74 4.60
N PRO A 146 23.83 -9.73 3.91
CA PRO A 146 23.17 -9.52 2.63
C PRO A 146 22.06 -8.48 2.71
N ILE A 147 21.99 -7.58 1.73
CA ILE A 147 21.01 -6.52 1.63
C ILE A 147 20.11 -6.78 0.42
N ILE A 148 18.82 -6.95 0.68
CA ILE A 148 17.78 -7.13 -0.35
C ILE A 148 16.92 -5.87 -0.43
N LEU A 149 16.85 -5.25 -1.60
CA LEU A 149 15.89 -4.18 -1.87
C LEU A 149 14.63 -4.80 -2.50
N LEU A 150 13.61 -5.02 -1.67
CA LEU A 150 12.37 -5.72 -2.01
C LEU A 150 11.33 -4.78 -2.60
N ASN A 151 10.65 -5.22 -3.67
CA ASN A 151 9.60 -4.43 -4.33
C ASN A 151 10.06 -3.02 -4.69
N ALA A 152 11.31 -2.88 -5.07
CA ALA A 152 11.95 -1.59 -5.29
C ALA A 152 11.15 -0.70 -6.25
N ARG A 153 10.94 0.55 -5.85
CA ARG A 153 10.21 1.56 -6.62
C ARG A 153 10.97 2.88 -6.61
N PHE A 154 11.37 3.33 -7.78
CA PHE A 154 12.00 4.63 -7.96
C PHE A 154 11.20 5.45 -8.98
N THR A 155 10.74 6.62 -8.59
CA THR A 155 10.14 7.59 -9.50
C THR A 155 11.24 8.32 -10.28
N ARG A 156 10.90 8.88 -11.44
CA ARG A 156 11.82 9.71 -12.22
C ARG A 156 12.40 10.88 -11.39
N SER A 157 11.58 11.49 -10.53
CA SER A 157 12.02 12.56 -9.63
C SER A 157 13.05 12.06 -8.60
N SER A 158 12.80 10.94 -7.93
CA SER A 158 13.73 10.33 -6.98
C SER A 158 15.05 9.94 -7.66
N PHE A 159 14.96 9.31 -8.84
CA PHE A 159 16.14 8.97 -9.65
C PHE A 159 17.00 10.19 -9.99
N LYS A 160 16.36 11.29 -10.46
CA LYS A 160 17.09 12.54 -10.77
C LYS A 160 17.82 13.11 -9.54
N LYS A 161 17.20 13.06 -8.35
CA LYS A 161 17.85 13.49 -7.10
C LYS A 161 19.11 12.69 -6.80
N TRP A 162 19.07 11.36 -6.97
CA TRP A 162 20.25 10.51 -6.80
C TRP A 162 21.33 10.77 -7.83
N LEU A 163 20.98 11.20 -9.05
CA LEU A 163 21.97 11.55 -10.07
C LEU A 163 22.77 12.83 -9.73
N ILE A 164 22.22 13.76 -8.92
CA ILE A 164 22.96 14.94 -8.44
C ILE A 164 24.21 14.52 -7.66
N VAL A 165 24.11 13.42 -6.91
CA VAL A 165 25.19 12.85 -6.09
C VAL A 165 25.64 11.49 -6.64
N LYS A 166 25.83 11.38 -7.95
CA LYS A 166 26.02 10.12 -8.69
C LYS A 166 27.11 9.22 -8.13
N SER A 167 28.26 9.77 -7.77
CA SER A 167 29.38 8.99 -7.19
C SER A 167 28.97 8.33 -5.85
N PHE A 168 28.35 9.13 -4.97
CA PHE A 168 27.84 8.65 -3.69
C PHE A 168 26.71 7.64 -3.87
N ALA A 169 25.81 7.88 -4.81
CA ALA A 169 24.78 6.93 -5.16
C ALA A 169 25.36 5.58 -5.58
N LYS A 170 26.31 5.56 -6.50
CA LYS A 170 26.98 4.32 -6.94
C LYS A 170 27.66 3.60 -5.80
N GLU A 171 28.29 4.32 -4.88
CA GLU A 171 28.93 3.74 -3.70
C GLU A 171 27.92 3.06 -2.76
N ILE A 172 26.75 3.69 -2.51
CA ILE A 172 25.71 3.13 -1.64
C ILE A 172 24.99 1.98 -2.33
N PHE A 173 24.47 2.22 -3.54
CA PHE A 173 23.70 1.22 -4.26
C PHE A 173 24.54 0.00 -4.65
N GLY A 174 25.85 0.18 -4.87
CA GLY A 174 26.77 -0.92 -5.14
C GLY A 174 26.95 -1.91 -3.98
N LYS A 175 26.60 -1.51 -2.75
CA LYS A 175 26.62 -2.36 -1.54
C LYS A 175 25.35 -3.22 -1.39
N ILE A 176 24.30 -2.95 -2.16
CA ILE A 176 23.06 -3.74 -2.14
C ILE A 176 23.31 -5.06 -2.86
N THR A 177 23.11 -6.16 -2.15
CA THR A 177 23.40 -7.53 -2.65
C THR A 177 22.47 -7.87 -3.82
N ILE A 178 21.19 -7.53 -3.72
CA ILE A 178 20.20 -7.80 -4.77
C ILE A 178 19.04 -6.82 -4.69
N ALA A 179 18.52 -6.40 -5.85
CA ALA A 179 17.29 -5.64 -5.93
C ALA A 179 16.20 -6.38 -6.73
N LEU A 180 14.98 -6.30 -6.21
CA LEU A 180 13.77 -6.88 -6.78
C LEU A 180 12.82 -5.74 -7.19
N PRO A 181 13.05 -5.11 -8.37
CA PRO A 181 12.25 -3.99 -8.82
C PRO A 181 10.82 -4.44 -9.18
N GLN A 182 9.86 -3.59 -8.86
CA GLN A 182 8.45 -3.83 -9.20
C GLN A 182 8.17 -3.62 -10.70
N ASN A 183 9.00 -2.84 -11.41
CA ASN A 183 8.77 -2.50 -12.82
C ASN A 183 10.08 -2.33 -13.64
N LYS A 184 9.90 -2.26 -14.97
CA LYS A 184 11.01 -2.14 -15.93
C LYS A 184 11.76 -0.80 -15.79
N GLU A 185 11.04 0.29 -15.49
CA GLU A 185 11.62 1.63 -15.33
C GLU A 185 12.55 1.67 -14.12
N THR A 186 12.08 1.21 -12.97
CA THR A 186 12.90 1.09 -11.76
C THR A 186 14.11 0.19 -11.98
N LYS A 187 13.97 -0.93 -12.71
CA LYS A 187 15.11 -1.77 -13.09
C LYS A 187 16.20 -0.99 -13.81
N LYS A 188 15.83 -0.13 -14.78
CA LYS A 188 16.78 0.73 -15.50
C LYS A 188 17.48 1.69 -14.56
N TYR A 189 16.73 2.36 -13.68
CA TYR A 189 17.29 3.33 -12.72
C TYR A 189 18.29 2.66 -11.76
N LEU A 190 17.94 1.54 -11.18
CA LEU A 190 18.80 0.81 -10.24
C LEU A 190 20.10 0.33 -10.89
N LYS A 191 20.05 -0.07 -12.17
CA LYS A 191 21.28 -0.43 -12.93
C LYS A 191 22.21 0.79 -13.07
N ILE A 192 21.67 1.97 -13.40
CA ILE A 192 22.44 3.21 -13.54
C ILE A 192 23.01 3.65 -12.19
N LEU A 193 22.26 3.46 -11.09
CA LEU A 193 22.70 3.80 -9.74
C LEU A 193 23.75 2.82 -9.18
N GLY A 194 24.03 1.70 -9.84
CA GLY A 194 25.18 0.84 -9.51
C GLY A 194 24.85 -0.50 -8.89
N ILE A 195 23.58 -0.92 -8.82
CA ILE A 195 23.23 -2.26 -8.33
C ILE A 195 23.65 -3.31 -9.37
N LYS A 196 24.46 -4.28 -8.95
CA LYS A 196 24.98 -5.33 -9.82
C LYS A 196 23.95 -6.44 -10.10
N LYS A 197 23.27 -6.93 -9.07
CA LYS A 197 22.32 -8.05 -9.18
C LYS A 197 20.88 -7.54 -9.08
N ILE A 198 20.14 -7.59 -10.20
CA ILE A 198 18.75 -7.12 -10.28
C ILE A 198 17.90 -8.23 -10.87
N ILE A 199 16.94 -8.73 -10.10
CA ILE A 199 16.02 -9.79 -10.54
C ILE A 199 14.59 -9.21 -10.55
N PRO A 200 13.95 -9.05 -11.71
CA PRO A 200 12.55 -8.64 -11.77
C PRO A 200 11.66 -9.71 -11.13
N ALA A 201 11.16 -9.45 -9.94
CA ALA A 201 10.29 -10.36 -9.21
C ALA A 201 8.80 -10.00 -9.32
N GLY A 202 8.49 -8.85 -9.92
CA GLY A 202 7.13 -8.33 -10.04
C GLY A 202 6.70 -7.53 -8.80
N ASN A 203 5.57 -6.85 -8.90
CA ASN A 203 5.05 -6.01 -7.83
C ASN A 203 4.25 -6.87 -6.83
N ILE A 204 4.71 -6.93 -5.57
CA ILE A 204 4.04 -7.73 -4.52
C ILE A 204 2.60 -7.28 -4.23
N LYS A 205 2.20 -6.08 -4.63
CA LYS A 205 0.81 -5.61 -4.55
C LYS A 205 -0.16 -6.43 -5.43
N TYR A 206 0.36 -7.22 -6.38
CA TYR A 206 -0.46 -8.21 -7.13
C TYR A 206 -0.94 -9.36 -6.25
N TYR A 207 -0.33 -9.62 -5.11
CA TYR A 207 -0.86 -10.59 -4.16
C TYR A 207 -2.08 -10.02 -3.42
N GLY A 208 -3.03 -10.88 -3.09
CA GLY A 208 -4.19 -10.55 -2.25
C GLY A 208 -4.84 -11.81 -1.73
N GLU A 209 -5.18 -11.80 -0.47
CA GLU A 209 -5.88 -12.89 0.18
C GLU A 209 -7.31 -13.03 -0.35
N LYS A 210 -7.84 -14.27 -0.29
CA LYS A 210 -9.25 -14.52 -0.57
C LYS A 210 -10.10 -13.74 0.43
N PHE A 211 -11.08 -13.04 -0.07
CA PHE A 211 -12.01 -12.30 0.77
C PHE A 211 -13.10 -13.23 1.31
N LEU A 212 -13.31 -13.18 2.61
CA LEU A 212 -14.42 -13.82 3.30
C LEU A 212 -15.36 -12.75 3.85
N LEU A 213 -16.64 -12.85 3.52
CA LEU A 213 -17.66 -11.92 4.01
C LEU A 213 -17.86 -12.10 5.52
N GLY A 214 -17.71 -11.02 6.28
CA GLY A 214 -17.95 -11.02 7.71
C GLY A 214 -19.44 -11.19 8.04
N LYS A 215 -19.77 -11.96 9.08
CA LYS A 215 -21.17 -12.25 9.52
C LYS A 215 -21.98 -10.97 9.82
N LYS A 216 -21.34 -9.90 10.31
CA LYS A 216 -22.01 -8.66 10.75
C LYS A 216 -22.76 -7.92 9.63
N ASN A 217 -22.42 -8.14 8.37
CA ASN A 217 -22.95 -7.36 7.25
C ASN A 217 -23.99 -8.13 6.39
N ILE A 218 -24.35 -9.35 6.78
CA ILE A 218 -25.19 -10.23 5.95
C ILE A 218 -26.56 -9.61 5.68
N GLU A 219 -27.21 -9.01 6.69
CA GLU A 219 -28.53 -8.42 6.55
C GLU A 219 -28.52 -7.17 5.65
N LEU A 220 -27.56 -6.27 5.88
CA LEU A 220 -27.36 -5.11 5.03
C LEU A 220 -27.17 -5.52 3.57
N PHE A 221 -26.32 -6.51 3.34
CA PHE A 221 -26.03 -6.99 1.99
C PHE A 221 -27.23 -7.67 1.33
N ARG A 222 -28.07 -8.34 2.08
CA ARG A 222 -29.34 -8.88 1.57
C ARG A 222 -30.26 -7.76 1.06
N LYS A 223 -30.33 -6.64 1.80
CA LYS A 223 -31.09 -5.46 1.40
C LYS A 223 -30.50 -4.78 0.16
N LEU A 224 -29.17 -4.65 0.11
CA LEU A 224 -28.46 -4.00 -1.00
C LEU A 224 -28.48 -4.80 -2.31
N LYS A 225 -28.58 -6.12 -2.25
CA LYS A 225 -28.69 -6.99 -3.46
C LYS A 225 -29.88 -6.68 -4.37
N LYS A 226 -30.90 -5.97 -3.84
CA LYS A 226 -32.08 -5.56 -4.62
C LYS A 226 -31.77 -4.42 -5.59
N PHE A 227 -30.62 -3.77 -5.46
CA PHE A 227 -30.20 -2.64 -6.29
C PHE A 227 -29.15 -3.06 -7.32
N LYS A 228 -29.08 -2.28 -8.41
CA LYS A 228 -27.92 -2.25 -9.30
C LYS A 228 -26.90 -1.32 -8.67
N ILE A 229 -25.71 -1.83 -8.30
CA ILE A 229 -24.75 -1.07 -7.50
C ILE A 229 -23.58 -0.61 -8.37
N LEU A 230 -23.40 0.73 -8.44
CA LEU A 230 -22.15 1.36 -8.86
C LEU A 230 -21.35 1.70 -7.59
N CYS A 231 -20.14 1.15 -7.45
CA CYS A 231 -19.28 1.44 -6.30
C CYS A 231 -18.18 2.43 -6.69
N ALA A 232 -18.13 3.60 -6.05
CA ALA A 232 -17.06 4.58 -6.19
C ALA A 232 -16.14 4.52 -4.96
N GLY A 233 -15.00 3.84 -5.10
CA GLY A 233 -14.11 3.57 -3.98
C GLY A 233 -12.91 4.51 -3.90
N SER A 234 -12.57 4.92 -2.68
CA SER A 234 -11.45 5.81 -2.36
C SER A 234 -11.51 7.15 -3.11
N THR A 235 -12.67 7.75 -3.15
CA THR A 235 -12.91 9.03 -3.83
C THR A 235 -12.19 10.19 -3.15
N HIS A 236 -11.80 11.16 -3.93
CA HIS A 236 -11.17 12.41 -3.52
C HIS A 236 -12.07 13.60 -3.87
N ASN A 237 -11.72 14.78 -3.31
CA ASN A 237 -12.47 16.00 -3.56
C ASN A 237 -12.71 16.22 -5.06
N THR A 238 -13.92 16.66 -5.42
CA THR A 238 -14.46 16.81 -6.78
C THR A 238 -14.87 15.52 -7.50
N GLU A 239 -14.32 14.37 -7.16
CA GLU A 239 -14.69 13.09 -7.79
C GLU A 239 -16.12 12.68 -7.38
N GLU A 240 -16.53 12.99 -6.15
CA GLU A 240 -17.89 12.72 -5.67
C GLU A 240 -18.94 13.48 -6.49
N ILE A 241 -18.65 14.72 -6.88
CA ILE A 241 -19.49 15.52 -7.78
C ILE A 241 -19.62 14.87 -9.16
N LEU A 242 -18.50 14.40 -9.72
CA LEU A 242 -18.49 13.69 -11.00
C LEU A 242 -19.37 12.43 -10.93
N ILE A 243 -19.21 11.64 -9.86
CA ILE A 243 -19.99 10.41 -9.64
C ILE A 243 -21.46 10.70 -9.45
N SER A 244 -21.82 11.80 -8.82
CA SER A 244 -23.23 12.23 -8.66
C SER A 244 -23.86 12.61 -9.99
N LYS A 245 -23.15 13.34 -10.83
CA LYS A 245 -23.60 13.63 -12.21
C LYS A 245 -23.77 12.35 -13.03
N LEU A 246 -22.83 11.40 -12.87
CA LEU A 246 -22.94 10.09 -13.50
C LEU A 246 -24.15 9.31 -12.97
N HIS A 247 -24.42 9.36 -11.66
CA HIS A 247 -25.60 8.73 -11.05
C HIS A 247 -26.89 9.26 -11.68
N ILE A 248 -27.05 10.58 -11.77
CA ILE A 248 -28.24 11.22 -12.36
C ILE A 248 -28.44 10.77 -13.81
N GLU A 249 -27.35 10.72 -14.59
CA GLU A 249 -27.41 10.26 -15.97
C GLU A 249 -27.80 8.77 -16.08
N LEU A 250 -27.23 7.93 -15.22
CA LEU A 250 -27.52 6.49 -15.17
C LEU A 250 -28.94 6.18 -14.67
N LYS A 251 -29.49 6.99 -13.77
CA LYS A 251 -30.84 6.80 -13.21
C LYS A 251 -31.93 6.82 -14.28
N LYS A 252 -31.71 7.53 -15.40
CA LYS A 252 -32.60 7.53 -16.57
C LYS A 252 -32.77 6.14 -17.20
N TYR A 253 -31.77 5.26 -17.09
CA TYR A 253 -31.75 3.93 -17.67
C TYR A 253 -31.90 2.81 -16.63
N LEU A 254 -31.57 3.10 -15.38
CA LEU A 254 -31.51 2.15 -14.28
C LEU A 254 -32.31 2.68 -13.06
N PRO A 255 -33.64 2.56 -13.03
CA PRO A 255 -34.45 3.08 -11.93
C PRO A 255 -34.05 2.56 -10.55
N ASN A 256 -33.55 1.32 -10.47
CA ASN A 256 -33.07 0.67 -9.22
C ASN A 256 -31.55 0.85 -9.00
N LEU A 257 -30.92 1.89 -9.56
CA LEU A 257 -29.52 2.19 -9.30
C LEU A 257 -29.32 2.73 -7.88
N LEU A 258 -28.32 2.19 -7.18
CA LEU A 258 -27.76 2.76 -5.96
C LEU A 258 -26.26 3.00 -6.20
N THR A 259 -25.79 4.21 -5.96
CA THR A 259 -24.37 4.52 -6.02
C THR A 259 -23.79 4.51 -4.61
N VAL A 260 -22.79 3.65 -4.38
CA VAL A 260 -22.06 3.57 -3.11
C VAL A 260 -20.80 4.42 -3.24
N ILE A 261 -20.66 5.45 -2.41
CA ILE A 261 -19.48 6.30 -2.35
C ILE A 261 -18.67 5.96 -1.09
N ILE A 262 -17.40 5.63 -1.27
CA ILE A 262 -16.46 5.31 -0.18
C ILE A 262 -15.31 6.31 -0.27
N PRO A 263 -15.33 7.40 0.50
CA PRO A 263 -14.30 8.43 0.43
C PRO A 263 -12.95 7.91 0.96
N ARG A 264 -11.86 8.40 0.42
CA ARG A 264 -10.50 8.09 0.90
C ARG A 264 -10.29 8.57 2.34
N HIS A 265 -10.92 9.69 2.69
CA HIS A 265 -10.86 10.33 3.99
C HIS A 265 -12.28 10.51 4.53
N ILE A 266 -12.65 9.69 5.51
CA ILE A 266 -14.00 9.65 6.09
C ILE A 266 -14.40 10.95 6.81
N ASN A 267 -13.44 11.73 7.29
CA ASN A 267 -13.67 13.04 7.91
C ASN A 267 -14.26 14.09 6.96
N ARG A 268 -14.33 13.79 5.65
CA ARG A 268 -14.95 14.65 4.63
C ARG A 268 -16.45 14.37 4.43
N SER A 269 -17.03 13.45 5.19
CA SER A 269 -18.40 12.98 4.96
C SER A 269 -19.43 14.12 4.95
N GLU A 270 -19.34 15.09 5.86
CA GLU A 270 -20.26 16.23 5.90
C GLU A 270 -20.07 17.15 4.69
N ASN A 271 -18.84 17.45 4.29
CA ASN A 271 -18.57 18.24 3.09
C ASN A 271 -19.11 17.55 1.83
N ILE A 272 -19.01 16.22 1.76
CA ILE A 272 -19.55 15.43 0.65
C ILE A 272 -21.08 15.56 0.61
N ILE A 273 -21.76 15.44 1.74
CA ILE A 273 -23.21 15.59 1.81
C ILE A 273 -23.62 16.98 1.31
N ASN A 274 -23.00 18.06 1.82
CA ASN A 274 -23.29 19.42 1.38
C ASN A 274 -23.10 19.63 -0.13
N ASP A 275 -22.10 18.96 -0.72
CA ASP A 275 -21.89 19.00 -2.17
C ASP A 275 -22.97 18.21 -2.92
N LEU A 276 -23.47 17.11 -2.37
CA LEU A 276 -24.49 16.27 -2.96
C LEU A 276 -25.90 16.86 -2.85
N ASP A 277 -26.18 17.63 -1.82
CA ASP A 277 -27.46 18.32 -1.63
C ASP A 277 -27.80 19.29 -2.78
N LYS A 278 -26.76 19.88 -3.41
CA LYS A 278 -26.90 20.72 -4.61
C LYS A 278 -27.54 19.97 -5.80
N PHE A 279 -27.49 18.66 -5.80
CA PHE A 279 -28.05 17.79 -6.82
C PHE A 279 -29.43 17.20 -6.42
N LYS A 280 -29.92 17.52 -5.23
CA LYS A 280 -31.20 17.00 -4.68
C LYS A 280 -31.23 15.47 -4.62
N LEU A 281 -30.07 14.82 -4.30
CA LEU A 281 -29.94 13.39 -4.19
C LEU A 281 -30.23 12.92 -2.75
N ASN A 282 -30.96 11.82 -2.61
CA ASN A 282 -31.24 11.22 -1.31
C ASN A 282 -30.02 10.42 -0.83
N VAL A 283 -29.28 10.98 0.13
CA VAL A 283 -28.05 10.40 0.69
C VAL A 283 -28.34 9.69 2.01
N VAL A 284 -27.88 8.46 2.15
CA VAL A 284 -27.92 7.69 3.40
C VAL A 284 -26.49 7.38 3.84
N LYS A 285 -26.13 7.71 5.10
CA LYS A 285 -24.83 7.40 5.70
C LYS A 285 -24.79 5.97 6.24
N HIS A 286 -23.66 5.28 6.06
CA HIS A 286 -23.46 3.94 6.59
C HIS A 286 -23.46 3.91 8.13
N SER A 287 -22.87 4.93 8.79
CA SER A 287 -22.77 5.04 10.25
C SER A 287 -24.12 5.20 10.94
N THR A 288 -25.10 5.83 10.29
CA THR A 288 -26.40 6.16 10.91
C THR A 288 -27.38 5.00 10.95
N LYS A 289 -27.11 3.89 10.24
CA LYS A 289 -28.03 2.74 10.11
C LYS A 289 -29.43 3.10 9.59
N GLN A 290 -29.59 4.24 8.93
CA GLN A 290 -30.85 4.64 8.31
C GLN A 290 -31.35 3.58 7.31
N LYS A 291 -32.67 3.46 7.18
CA LYS A 291 -33.26 2.50 6.23
C LYS A 291 -32.96 2.93 4.79
N ILE A 292 -32.35 2.01 4.05
CA ILE A 292 -32.17 2.14 2.61
C ILE A 292 -33.51 1.80 1.94
N SER A 293 -34.03 2.69 1.11
CA SER A 293 -35.30 2.55 0.37
C SER A 293 -35.06 2.69 -1.14
N LYS A 294 -36.10 2.45 -1.94
CA LYS A 294 -36.06 2.69 -3.40
C LYS A 294 -35.77 4.15 -3.76
N LYS A 295 -36.04 5.09 -2.83
CA LYS A 295 -35.76 6.53 -2.99
C LYS A 295 -34.29 6.89 -2.69
N THR A 296 -33.49 5.97 -2.12
CA THR A 296 -32.09 6.23 -1.82
C THR A 296 -31.26 6.23 -3.10
N ASP A 297 -30.57 7.32 -3.37
CA ASP A 297 -29.70 7.49 -4.54
C ASP A 297 -28.25 7.17 -4.24
N ILE A 298 -27.73 7.72 -3.14
CA ILE A 298 -26.36 7.59 -2.72
C ILE A 298 -26.28 6.91 -1.34
N TYR A 299 -25.42 5.90 -1.24
CA TYR A 299 -25.02 5.30 0.04
C TYR A 299 -23.60 5.70 0.36
N LEU A 300 -23.44 6.62 1.32
CA LEU A 300 -22.13 7.15 1.72
C LEU A 300 -21.51 6.29 2.83
N VAL A 301 -20.39 5.66 2.54
CA VAL A 301 -19.67 4.79 3.48
C VAL A 301 -18.64 5.62 4.24
N ASP A 302 -19.04 6.14 5.38
CA ASP A 302 -18.26 7.01 6.27
C ASP A 302 -17.55 6.26 7.40
N THR A 303 -17.29 4.95 7.20
CA THR A 303 -16.58 4.08 8.16
C THR A 303 -15.38 3.39 7.54
N PHE A 304 -14.37 3.06 8.37
CA PHE A 304 -13.16 2.39 7.92
C PHE A 304 -13.33 0.88 7.72
N GLY A 305 -12.64 0.34 6.68
CA GLY A 305 -12.48 -1.10 6.50
C GLY A 305 -13.56 -1.77 5.65
N GLU A 306 -14.56 -1.03 5.19
CA GLU A 306 -15.73 -1.56 4.49
C GLU A 306 -15.56 -1.73 2.97
N THR A 307 -14.50 -1.21 2.38
CA THR A 307 -14.32 -1.14 0.92
C THR A 307 -14.47 -2.49 0.22
N LYS A 308 -13.86 -3.56 0.77
CA LYS A 308 -13.97 -4.92 0.21
C LYS A 308 -15.41 -5.43 0.19
N ASN A 309 -16.16 -5.10 1.21
CA ASN A 309 -17.54 -5.49 1.36
C ASN A 309 -18.38 -4.96 0.19
N PHE A 310 -18.24 -3.67 -0.11
CA PHE A 310 -19.01 -3.03 -1.18
C PHE A 310 -18.50 -3.41 -2.58
N TYR A 311 -17.19 -3.61 -2.78
CA TYR A 311 -16.69 -4.19 -4.03
C TYR A 311 -17.22 -5.60 -4.27
N ASN A 312 -17.46 -6.41 -3.23
CA ASN A 312 -18.03 -7.74 -3.38
C ASN A 312 -19.48 -7.71 -3.85
N LEU A 313 -20.23 -6.64 -3.51
CA LEU A 313 -21.62 -6.45 -3.89
C LEU A 313 -21.80 -5.88 -5.30
N SER A 314 -20.81 -5.15 -5.81
CA SER A 314 -20.87 -4.50 -7.11
C SER A 314 -20.23 -5.37 -8.20
N ASN A 315 -20.57 -5.07 -9.45
CA ASN A 315 -19.94 -5.64 -10.64
C ASN A 315 -19.02 -4.65 -11.34
N ILE A 316 -19.15 -3.37 -10.98
CA ILE A 316 -18.37 -2.28 -11.56
C ILE A 316 -17.97 -1.29 -10.47
N ALA A 317 -16.74 -0.83 -10.51
CA ALA A 317 -16.21 0.12 -9.55
C ALA A 317 -15.49 1.27 -10.26
N PHE A 318 -15.79 2.49 -9.85
CA PHE A 318 -14.95 3.66 -10.11
C PHE A 318 -13.86 3.74 -9.03
N LEU A 319 -12.61 3.96 -9.43
CA LEU A 319 -11.50 4.13 -8.50
C LEU A 319 -11.03 5.58 -8.44
N GLY A 320 -11.17 6.15 -7.25
CA GLY A 320 -10.82 7.53 -6.98
C GLY A 320 -9.32 7.83 -6.98
N GLY A 321 -8.99 9.13 -6.82
CA GLY A 321 -7.62 9.65 -6.97
C GLY A 321 -7.10 9.55 -8.39
N SER A 322 -7.97 9.24 -9.35
CA SER A 322 -7.62 9.02 -10.75
C SER A 322 -8.10 10.11 -11.70
N ILE A 323 -9.11 10.90 -11.32
CA ILE A 323 -9.50 12.13 -12.01
C ILE A 323 -8.65 13.30 -11.52
N VAL A 324 -8.49 13.42 -10.20
CA VAL A 324 -7.59 14.40 -9.59
C VAL A 324 -6.14 13.94 -9.70
N ASN A 325 -5.20 14.88 -9.60
CA ASN A 325 -3.76 14.59 -9.72
C ASN A 325 -3.18 13.95 -8.44
N HIS A 326 -3.70 12.75 -8.10
CA HIS A 326 -3.24 11.97 -6.93
C HIS A 326 -2.49 10.69 -7.31
N GLY A 327 -2.56 10.26 -8.57
CA GLY A 327 -1.85 9.09 -9.09
C GLY A 327 -2.64 7.77 -8.96
N GLY A 328 -3.94 7.82 -8.69
CA GLY A 328 -4.84 6.67 -8.64
C GLY A 328 -4.69 5.79 -7.38
N GLN A 329 -5.61 4.85 -7.23
CA GLN A 329 -5.64 3.84 -6.17
C GLN A 329 -5.44 2.44 -6.74
N ASN A 330 -5.08 1.45 -5.88
CA ASN A 330 -4.83 0.08 -6.32
C ASN A 330 -6.11 -0.60 -6.84
N PRO A 331 -6.20 -0.96 -8.14
CA PRO A 331 -7.41 -1.54 -8.71
C PRO A 331 -7.57 -3.04 -8.47
N LEU A 332 -6.52 -3.73 -8.00
CA LEU A 332 -6.51 -5.19 -7.91
C LEU A 332 -7.51 -5.73 -6.90
N GLU A 333 -7.80 -4.99 -5.84
CA GLU A 333 -8.76 -5.42 -4.83
C GLU A 333 -10.17 -5.51 -5.42
N ALA A 334 -10.62 -4.47 -6.10
CA ALA A 334 -11.91 -4.47 -6.78
C ALA A 334 -11.97 -5.51 -7.91
N ALA A 335 -10.91 -5.64 -8.72
CA ALA A 335 -10.86 -6.62 -9.81
C ALA A 335 -10.93 -8.07 -9.31
N ARG A 336 -10.24 -8.42 -8.21
CA ARG A 336 -10.32 -9.76 -7.59
C ARG A 336 -11.71 -10.09 -7.07
N LEU A 337 -12.44 -9.08 -6.57
CA LEU A 337 -13.81 -9.22 -6.09
C LEU A 337 -14.83 -9.27 -7.23
N GLY A 338 -14.38 -9.16 -8.47
CA GLY A 338 -15.20 -9.38 -9.66
C GLY A 338 -15.72 -8.11 -10.30
N ASN A 339 -15.13 -6.95 -9.98
CA ASN A 339 -15.52 -5.69 -10.59
C ASN A 339 -14.78 -5.41 -11.89
N TYR A 340 -15.48 -4.88 -12.87
CA TYR A 340 -14.88 -4.06 -13.91
C TYR A 340 -14.52 -2.69 -13.32
N ILE A 341 -13.45 -2.09 -13.82
CA ILE A 341 -12.86 -0.87 -13.24
C ILE A 341 -13.06 0.30 -14.19
N ILE A 342 -13.54 1.43 -13.67
CA ILE A 342 -13.47 2.73 -14.33
C ILE A 342 -12.47 3.59 -13.57
N ASN A 343 -11.60 4.27 -14.29
CA ASN A 343 -10.62 5.20 -13.72
C ASN A 343 -10.39 6.39 -14.64
N GLY A 344 -9.95 7.50 -14.05
CA GLY A 344 -9.44 8.66 -14.77
C GLY A 344 -8.01 8.44 -15.32
N PRO A 345 -7.43 9.45 -15.97
CA PRO A 345 -6.10 9.36 -16.58
C PRO A 345 -4.94 9.37 -15.58
N ASN A 346 -5.16 9.88 -14.36
CA ASN A 346 -4.11 10.06 -13.36
C ASN A 346 -3.88 8.77 -12.56
N ILE A 347 -3.10 7.84 -13.11
CA ILE A 347 -2.85 6.50 -12.54
C ILE A 347 -1.37 6.23 -12.26
N GLY A 348 -0.54 7.27 -12.16
CA GLY A 348 0.93 7.17 -12.09
C GLY A 348 1.49 6.29 -10.98
N ASN A 349 0.73 6.09 -9.88
CA ASN A 349 1.14 5.20 -8.79
C ASN A 349 0.97 3.71 -9.13
N PHE A 350 0.17 3.36 -10.16
CA PHE A 350 -0.23 2.00 -10.49
C PHE A 350 -0.27 1.73 -12.00
N THR A 351 0.46 2.49 -12.80
CA THR A 351 0.44 2.45 -14.28
C THR A 351 0.48 1.02 -14.82
N GLU A 352 1.49 0.23 -14.44
CA GLU A 352 1.62 -1.15 -14.95
C GLU A 352 0.44 -2.05 -14.58
N ILE A 353 -0.16 -1.82 -13.40
CA ILE A 353 -1.33 -2.60 -12.97
C ILE A 353 -2.53 -2.24 -13.84
N TYR A 354 -2.76 -0.94 -14.07
CA TYR A 354 -3.84 -0.49 -14.95
C TYR A 354 -3.63 -0.93 -16.40
N ASP A 355 -2.40 -0.88 -16.91
CA ASP A 355 -2.06 -1.37 -18.25
C ASP A 355 -2.38 -2.87 -18.40
N TYR A 356 -1.96 -3.67 -17.40
CA TYR A 356 -2.31 -5.09 -17.36
C TYR A 356 -3.83 -5.32 -17.37
N LEU A 357 -4.58 -4.58 -16.55
CA LEU A 357 -6.04 -4.71 -16.48
C LEU A 357 -6.71 -4.21 -17.77
N LYS A 358 -6.19 -3.16 -18.41
CA LYS A 358 -6.69 -2.61 -19.67
C LYS A 358 -6.51 -3.62 -20.82
N ILE A 359 -5.33 -4.21 -20.96
CA ILE A 359 -5.04 -5.25 -21.97
C ILE A 359 -6.01 -6.44 -21.80
N ASN A 360 -6.33 -6.81 -20.56
CA ASN A 360 -7.28 -7.89 -20.27
C ASN A 360 -8.77 -7.46 -20.33
N LYS A 361 -9.07 -6.23 -20.77
CA LYS A 361 -10.43 -5.66 -20.85
C LYS A 361 -11.16 -5.71 -19.51
N ILE A 362 -10.46 -5.34 -18.42
CA ILE A 362 -10.95 -5.27 -17.06
C ILE A 362 -11.08 -3.82 -16.61
N SER A 363 -10.14 -2.93 -16.99
CA SER A 363 -10.20 -1.50 -16.68
C SER A 363 -10.43 -0.64 -17.91
N TYR A 364 -11.08 0.50 -17.70
CA TYR A 364 -11.49 1.48 -18.70
C TYR A 364 -11.13 2.87 -18.20
N THR A 365 -10.27 3.57 -18.94
CA THR A 365 -9.79 4.90 -18.57
C THR A 365 -10.62 5.97 -19.28
N THR A 366 -11.33 6.81 -18.53
CA THR A 366 -12.07 7.96 -19.04
C THR A 366 -12.44 8.95 -17.93
N SER A 367 -12.57 10.23 -18.29
CA SER A 367 -13.12 11.30 -17.44
C SER A 367 -14.47 11.82 -17.97
N LYS A 368 -14.93 11.34 -19.13
CA LYS A 368 -16.15 11.80 -19.79
C LYS A 368 -17.37 11.03 -19.26
N ILE A 369 -18.35 11.73 -18.67
CA ILE A 369 -19.55 11.13 -18.04
C ILE A 369 -20.30 10.21 -19.01
N LEU A 370 -20.51 10.61 -20.25
CA LEU A 370 -21.23 9.79 -21.24
C LEU A 370 -20.52 8.47 -21.52
N LYS A 371 -19.16 8.49 -21.63
CA LYS A 371 -18.38 7.24 -21.78
C LYS A 371 -18.44 6.37 -20.52
N MET A 372 -18.40 6.99 -19.32
CA MET A 372 -18.59 6.24 -18.07
C MET A 372 -19.96 5.58 -18.02
N ARG A 373 -21.03 6.30 -18.40
CA ARG A 373 -22.40 5.77 -18.51
C ARG A 373 -22.44 4.51 -19.37
N ASP A 374 -21.92 4.59 -20.59
CA ASP A 374 -21.98 3.48 -21.56
C ASP A 374 -21.21 2.24 -21.02
N ILE A 375 -20.06 2.46 -20.36
CA ILE A 375 -19.32 1.39 -19.70
C ILE A 375 -20.14 0.77 -18.57
N VAL A 376 -20.76 1.60 -17.71
CA VAL A 376 -21.60 1.12 -16.60
C VAL A 376 -22.76 0.28 -17.14
N LEU A 377 -23.53 0.80 -18.10
CA LEU A 377 -24.67 0.10 -18.68
C LEU A 377 -24.26 -1.26 -19.28
N SER A 378 -23.10 -1.33 -19.91
CA SER A 378 -22.60 -2.59 -20.51
C SER A 378 -22.12 -3.63 -19.49
N LYS A 379 -21.75 -3.22 -18.25
CA LYS A 379 -21.05 -4.07 -17.26
C LYS A 379 -21.81 -4.30 -15.96
N ILE A 380 -22.72 -3.42 -15.58
CA ILE A 380 -23.37 -3.44 -14.26
C ILE A 380 -24.08 -4.77 -13.93
N ASN A 381 -24.57 -5.46 -14.94
CA ASN A 381 -25.23 -6.75 -14.81
C ASN A 381 -24.29 -7.96 -14.94
N LYS A 382 -22.99 -7.74 -15.22
CA LYS A 382 -22.02 -8.79 -15.54
C LYS A 382 -20.87 -8.75 -14.55
N LYS A 383 -20.72 -9.79 -13.75
CA LYS A 383 -19.53 -9.95 -12.91
C LYS A 383 -18.33 -10.31 -13.76
N LEU A 384 -17.15 -9.82 -13.39
CA LEU A 384 -15.91 -10.20 -14.08
C LEU A 384 -15.75 -11.73 -14.07
N PRO A 385 -15.51 -12.39 -15.22
CA PRO A 385 -15.43 -13.83 -15.33
C PRO A 385 -14.40 -14.46 -14.38
N PHE A 386 -14.70 -15.66 -13.91
CA PHE A 386 -13.86 -16.37 -12.94
C PHE A 386 -12.44 -16.61 -13.44
N ASN A 387 -12.26 -17.00 -14.72
CA ASN A 387 -10.95 -17.20 -15.33
C ASN A 387 -10.07 -15.94 -15.29
N LYS A 388 -10.63 -14.75 -15.54
CA LYS A 388 -9.90 -13.48 -15.43
C LYS A 388 -9.51 -13.18 -13.97
N ARG A 389 -10.42 -13.42 -13.01
CA ARG A 389 -10.12 -13.25 -11.58
C ARG A 389 -9.05 -14.23 -11.13
N LYS A 390 -9.15 -15.50 -11.49
CA LYS A 390 -8.17 -16.54 -11.21
C LYS A 390 -6.79 -16.15 -11.73
N LYS A 391 -6.70 -15.65 -12.96
CA LYS A 391 -5.42 -15.18 -13.54
C LYS A 391 -4.75 -14.07 -12.73
N ILE A 392 -5.54 -13.14 -12.15
CA ILE A 392 -5.02 -12.09 -11.24
C ILE A 392 -4.47 -12.72 -9.96
N PHE A 393 -5.20 -13.68 -9.35
CA PHE A 393 -4.74 -14.38 -8.14
C PHE A 393 -3.48 -15.20 -8.40
N ASP A 394 -3.46 -15.98 -9.49
CA ASP A 394 -2.33 -16.84 -9.83
C ASP A 394 -1.07 -16.02 -10.11
N ASN A 395 -1.20 -14.89 -10.79
CA ASN A 395 -0.09 -13.96 -11.00
C ASN A 395 0.44 -13.42 -9.65
N GLY A 396 -0.44 -13.02 -8.75
CA GLY A 396 -0.08 -12.58 -7.42
C GLY A 396 0.66 -13.65 -6.59
N ASN A 397 0.19 -14.90 -6.63
CA ASN A 397 0.83 -16.02 -5.95
C ASN A 397 2.23 -16.31 -6.53
N LYS A 398 2.37 -16.35 -7.86
CA LYS A 398 3.67 -16.52 -8.53
C LYS A 398 4.69 -15.45 -8.11
N ILE A 399 4.24 -14.19 -8.02
CA ILE A 399 5.09 -13.08 -7.57
C ILE A 399 5.49 -13.27 -6.11
N LEU A 400 4.54 -13.63 -5.23
CA LEU A 400 4.81 -13.89 -3.83
C LEU A 400 5.82 -15.01 -3.67
N ASP A 401 5.61 -16.16 -4.31
CA ASP A 401 6.49 -17.33 -4.21
C ASP A 401 7.89 -17.02 -4.71
N LYS A 402 8.00 -16.31 -5.83
CA LYS A 402 9.29 -15.88 -6.38
C LYS A 402 10.08 -15.01 -5.40
N ASN A 403 9.41 -14.05 -4.74
CA ASN A 403 10.06 -13.18 -3.75
C ASN A 403 10.49 -13.97 -2.50
N VAL A 404 9.62 -14.85 -1.98
CA VAL A 404 9.95 -15.73 -0.84
C VAL A 404 11.14 -16.62 -1.15
N ASN A 405 11.13 -17.33 -2.29
CA ASN A 405 12.20 -18.21 -2.70
C ASN A 405 13.56 -17.48 -2.86
N ILE A 406 13.53 -16.20 -3.32
CA ILE A 406 14.74 -15.40 -3.40
C ILE A 406 15.25 -15.05 -2.00
N ILE A 407 14.38 -14.66 -1.08
CA ILE A 407 14.76 -14.32 0.30
C ILE A 407 15.33 -15.54 1.02
N GLU A 408 14.70 -16.71 0.87
CA GLU A 408 15.13 -17.97 1.52
C GLU A 408 16.54 -18.41 1.12
N LYS A 409 17.03 -18.03 -0.07
CA LYS A 409 18.42 -18.31 -0.50
C LYS A 409 19.48 -17.58 0.32
N TYR A 410 19.09 -16.57 1.07
CA TYR A 410 19.98 -15.78 1.96
C TYR A 410 19.79 -16.11 3.44
N ILE A 411 19.06 -17.16 3.76
CA ILE A 411 18.83 -17.67 5.12
C ILE A 411 19.57 -19.01 5.24
N GLN A 412 20.47 -19.10 6.20
CA GLN A 412 21.31 -20.29 6.44
C GLN A 412 20.69 -21.26 7.44
#